data_7c3f7d1d0f6f399bb9488b97fe06e96b
#
_entry.id   7c3f7d1d0f6f399bb9488b97fe06e96b
#
_cell.length_a   1.000
_cell.length_b   1.000
_cell.length_c   1.000
_cell.angle_alpha   90.00
_cell.angle_beta   90.00
_cell.angle_gamma   90.00
#
_symmetry.space_group_name_H-M   'P 1'
#
loop_
_entity.id
_entity.type
_entity.pdbx_description
1 polymer ?
#
loop_
_entity_poly.entity_id
_entity_poly.type
_entity_poly.pdbx_seq_one_letter_code
_entity_poly.pdbx_strand_id
1 'polypeptide(L)'
;CVEAQESSPPPETQSAEPTAYCQAQDVKPANPKADRALIDAVRKGSKETVNIEPVKQAIAAGADLDAKMQGGYTPLHLAAIYDHKEIAEILIAEGADVNAKNKRDMTPLHQAARSGRKEIAELLIAKGADVNAKDENSLTPLDQAIQRKKTETANLLRKHGGKRGAVYSIHVAAKGDIEAVKQHLAAGTDVNAKSDDGGTPLLYAAAYGHKEIVQLLIAAGADLNVKDEDGKTTLHFAALNGRKVIVELLIAKGADVNAKDEDGETPLDATSVFNKTETADLLRKHGGKTGEEL
;
A
#
# COMPACT_ATOMS: atom_id res chain seq x y z
N CYS A 1 71.21 -38.82 25.70
CA CYS A 1 71.92 -37.54 25.67
C CYS A 1 71.61 -36.82 24.37
N VAL A 2 70.70 -35.92 24.34
CA VAL A 2 70.72 -34.72 23.47
C VAL A 2 69.74 -33.73 24.11
N GLU A 3 70.26 -32.58 24.42
CA GLU A 3 69.59 -31.44 25.05
C GLU A 3 68.48 -30.87 24.16
N ALA A 4 67.36 -30.53 24.79
CA ALA A 4 66.32 -29.73 24.19
C ALA A 4 66.60 -28.26 24.40
N GLN A 5 66.80 -27.51 23.31
CA GLN A 5 66.88 -26.07 23.33
C GLN A 5 65.47 -25.47 23.47
N GLU A 6 65.31 -24.69 24.53
CA GLU A 6 64.16 -23.77 24.71
C GLU A 6 64.18 -22.68 23.65
N SER A 7 63.11 -22.59 22.87
CA SER A 7 62.83 -21.50 21.98
C SER A 7 61.89 -20.51 22.67
N SER A 8 62.35 -19.28 22.79
CA SER A 8 61.63 -18.11 23.33
C SER A 8 60.29 -17.86 22.60
N PRO A 9 59.26 -17.40 23.29
CA PRO A 9 58.01 -17.04 22.63
C PRO A 9 58.16 -15.72 21.86
N PRO A 10 57.45 -15.52 20.76
CA PRO A 10 57.43 -14.25 20.00
C PRO A 10 56.72 -13.15 20.78
N PRO A 11 56.98 -11.88 20.47
CA PRO A 11 56.46 -10.73 21.23
C PRO A 11 54.92 -10.60 21.01
N GLU A 12 54.23 -10.33 22.10
CA GLU A 12 52.80 -10.02 22.13
C GLU A 12 52.51 -8.79 21.26
N THR A 13 51.79 -9.03 20.18
CA THR A 13 51.12 -7.97 19.45
C THR A 13 49.95 -7.49 20.29
N GLN A 14 50.05 -6.26 20.80
CA GLN A 14 48.94 -5.53 21.38
C GLN A 14 47.83 -5.45 20.40
N SER A 15 46.77 -6.27 20.59
CA SER A 15 45.50 -6.13 19.94
C SER A 15 44.82 -4.86 20.44
N ALA A 16 44.73 -3.86 19.56
CA ALA A 16 43.87 -2.71 19.77
C ALA A 16 42.43 -3.20 19.96
N GLU A 17 41.89 -2.99 21.16
CA GLU A 17 40.46 -3.17 21.40
C GLU A 17 39.67 -2.24 20.46
N PRO A 18 38.67 -2.74 19.73
CA PRO A 18 37.71 -1.85 19.09
C PRO A 18 36.82 -1.30 20.22
N THR A 19 37.04 -0.07 20.60
CA THR A 19 36.06 0.72 21.35
C THR A 19 34.82 0.89 20.46
N ALA A 20 33.98 -0.14 20.42
CA ALA A 20 32.62 -0.01 19.97
C ALA A 20 31.88 0.77 21.07
N TYR A 21 31.94 2.08 20.98
CA TYR A 21 30.97 2.97 21.59
C TYR A 21 29.66 2.74 20.83
N CYS A 22 28.91 1.69 21.21
CA CYS A 22 27.47 1.71 21.06
C CYS A 22 27.00 2.87 21.93
N GLN A 23 26.80 4.03 21.32
CA GLN A 23 25.95 5.05 21.91
C GLN A 23 24.59 4.36 22.10
N ALA A 24 24.31 3.97 23.33
CA ALA A 24 22.96 3.71 23.77
C ALA A 24 22.19 4.97 23.39
N GLN A 25 21.29 4.84 22.41
CA GLN A 25 20.28 5.86 22.19
C GLN A 25 19.61 6.02 23.54
N ASP A 26 19.67 7.22 24.12
CA ASP A 26 18.99 7.57 25.34
C ASP A 26 17.51 7.33 25.11
N VAL A 27 17.04 6.14 25.48
CA VAL A 27 15.61 5.82 25.51
C VAL A 27 15.07 6.67 26.65
N LYS A 28 14.53 7.84 26.30
CA LYS A 28 13.90 8.75 27.22
C LYS A 28 12.88 7.97 28.06
N PRO A 29 12.94 8.00 29.39
CA PRO A 29 12.02 7.23 30.20
C PRO A 29 10.59 7.68 29.89
N ALA A 30 9.68 6.71 29.69
CA ALA A 30 8.28 6.98 29.41
C ALA A 30 7.70 7.92 30.49
N ASN A 31 7.07 9.01 30.06
CA ASN A 31 6.38 9.95 30.94
C ASN A 31 4.89 10.00 30.60
N PRO A 32 4.06 9.01 31.02
CA PRO A 32 2.66 8.89 30.64
C PRO A 32 1.82 10.13 30.97
N LYS A 33 2.23 10.91 31.98
CA LYS A 33 1.55 12.15 32.35
C LYS A 33 1.82 13.25 31.31
N ALA A 34 3.05 13.37 30.85
CA ALA A 34 3.42 14.31 29.79
C ALA A 34 2.83 13.89 28.44
N ASP A 35 2.84 12.60 28.12
CA ASP A 35 2.23 12.06 26.91
C ASP A 35 0.74 12.39 26.82
N ARG A 36 0.02 12.17 27.93
CA ARG A 36 -1.40 12.50 28.02
C ARG A 36 -1.64 14.00 27.90
N ALA A 37 -0.80 14.82 28.55
CA ALA A 37 -0.88 16.28 28.47
C ALA A 37 -0.65 16.76 27.03
N LEU A 38 0.30 16.19 26.29
CA LEU A 38 0.56 16.49 24.90
C LEU A 38 -0.66 16.16 24.01
N ILE A 39 -1.20 14.96 24.14
CA ILE A 39 -2.39 14.51 23.39
C ILE A 39 -3.58 15.43 23.67
N ASP A 40 -3.85 15.74 24.94
CA ASP A 40 -4.95 16.60 25.35
C ASP A 40 -4.75 18.05 24.84
N ALA A 41 -3.52 18.56 24.84
CA ALA A 41 -3.20 19.89 24.30
C ALA A 41 -3.49 19.96 22.79
N VAL A 42 -3.07 18.93 22.03
CA VAL A 42 -3.35 18.87 20.59
C VAL A 42 -4.85 18.76 20.29
N ARG A 43 -5.62 18.03 21.11
CA ARG A 43 -7.08 17.86 20.90
C ARG A 43 -7.90 19.11 21.22
N LYS A 44 -7.47 19.90 22.20
CA LYS A 44 -8.23 21.07 22.70
C LYS A 44 -8.03 22.33 21.87
N GLY A 45 -7.07 22.37 20.96
CA GLY A 45 -6.87 23.49 20.06
C GLY A 45 -8.14 23.74 19.23
N SER A 46 -8.68 24.97 19.24
CA SER A 46 -9.69 25.39 18.25
C SER A 46 -8.99 25.94 17.01
N LYS A 47 -9.63 25.84 15.86
CA LYS A 47 -9.06 26.32 14.58
C LYS A 47 -8.72 27.84 14.61
N GLU A 48 -9.39 28.59 15.46
CA GLU A 48 -9.24 30.06 15.55
C GLU A 48 -8.22 30.49 16.63
N THR A 49 -7.94 29.63 17.61
CA THR A 49 -7.02 29.95 18.72
C THR A 49 -6.23 28.71 19.09
N VAL A 50 -5.23 28.37 18.27
CA VAL A 50 -4.29 27.27 18.61
C VAL A 50 -3.35 27.78 19.70
N ASN A 51 -3.58 27.34 20.95
CA ASN A 51 -2.64 27.60 22.02
C ASN A 51 -1.51 26.58 21.99
N ILE A 52 -0.34 26.99 21.51
CA ILE A 52 0.85 26.13 21.37
C ILE A 52 1.61 25.93 22.69
N GLU A 53 1.38 26.78 23.71
CA GLU A 53 2.13 26.76 24.96
C GLU A 53 1.96 25.44 25.73
N PRO A 54 0.76 24.84 25.88
CA PRO A 54 0.62 23.52 26.52
C PRO A 54 1.36 22.41 25.77
N VAL A 55 1.44 22.49 24.42
CA VAL A 55 2.19 21.54 23.60
C VAL A 55 3.67 21.64 23.91
N LYS A 56 4.25 22.86 23.90
CA LYS A 56 5.66 23.10 24.23
C LYS A 56 6.00 22.66 25.67
N GLN A 57 5.11 22.95 26.62
CA GLN A 57 5.30 22.51 28.02
C GLN A 57 5.30 20.98 28.15
N ALA A 58 4.41 20.28 27.46
CA ALA A 58 4.39 18.81 27.48
C ALA A 58 5.67 18.21 26.86
N ILE A 59 6.13 18.77 25.73
CA ILE A 59 7.38 18.37 25.09
C ILE A 59 8.58 18.61 26.03
N ALA A 60 8.67 19.80 26.65
CA ALA A 60 9.72 20.12 27.62
C ALA A 60 9.68 19.22 28.86
N ALA A 61 8.48 18.77 29.27
CA ALA A 61 8.30 17.81 30.35
C ALA A 61 8.68 16.37 29.96
N GLY A 62 9.08 16.14 28.71
CA GLY A 62 9.54 14.86 28.24
C GLY A 62 8.48 13.97 27.64
N ALA A 63 7.40 14.53 27.09
CA ALA A 63 6.40 13.75 26.36
C ALA A 63 7.03 12.97 25.20
N ASP A 64 6.55 11.75 24.99
CA ASP A 64 6.81 10.98 23.77
C ASP A 64 5.97 11.58 22.62
N LEU A 65 6.66 12.06 21.58
CA LEU A 65 6.03 12.70 20.42
C LEU A 65 5.21 11.71 19.58
N ASP A 66 5.53 10.41 19.69
CA ASP A 66 4.86 9.34 19.01
C ASP A 66 3.99 8.47 19.95
N ALA A 67 3.69 8.99 21.15
CA ALA A 67 2.79 8.35 22.10
C ALA A 67 1.45 7.98 21.43
N LYS A 68 1.11 6.69 21.50
CA LYS A 68 -0.09 6.16 20.84
C LYS A 68 -1.29 6.15 21.78
N MET A 69 -2.34 6.86 21.40
CA MET A 69 -3.64 6.78 22.06
C MET A 69 -4.47 5.60 21.52
N GLN A 70 -5.71 5.47 22.03
CA GLN A 70 -6.65 4.48 21.53
C GLN A 70 -6.80 4.57 20.00
N GLY A 71 -6.66 3.44 19.29
CA GLY A 71 -6.63 3.40 17.83
C GLY A 71 -5.23 3.63 17.22
N GLY A 72 -4.19 3.82 18.05
CA GLY A 72 -2.81 3.97 17.58
C GLY A 72 -2.47 5.36 17.02
N TYR A 73 -3.34 6.35 17.22
CA TYR A 73 -3.09 7.71 16.75
C TYR A 73 -1.99 8.39 17.57
N THR A 74 -1.05 9.03 16.89
CA THR A 74 -0.02 9.89 17.51
C THR A 74 -0.50 11.35 17.56
N PRO A 75 0.18 12.22 18.32
CA PRO A 75 -0.11 13.67 18.32
C PRO A 75 -0.13 14.27 16.90
N LEU A 76 0.78 13.83 16.01
CA LEU A 76 0.83 14.32 14.64
C LEU A 76 -0.38 13.88 13.80
N HIS A 77 -0.94 12.69 14.02
CA HIS A 77 -2.22 12.30 13.42
C HIS A 77 -3.35 13.24 13.85
N LEU A 78 -3.41 13.61 15.13
CA LEU A 78 -4.44 14.51 15.64
C LEU A 78 -4.30 15.92 15.05
N ALA A 79 -3.06 16.44 14.99
CA ALA A 79 -2.80 17.73 14.36
C ALA A 79 -3.30 17.75 12.90
N ALA A 80 -3.10 16.64 12.17
CA ALA A 80 -3.59 16.48 10.80
C ALA A 80 -5.13 16.37 10.70
N ILE A 81 -5.80 15.77 11.68
CA ILE A 81 -7.27 15.69 11.73
C ILE A 81 -7.89 17.04 12.01
N TYR A 82 -7.36 17.75 13.03
CA TYR A 82 -7.95 18.97 13.54
C TYR A 82 -7.49 20.26 12.85
N ASP A 83 -6.59 20.17 11.86
CA ASP A 83 -6.07 21.31 11.11
C ASP A 83 -5.14 22.23 11.92
N HIS A 84 -4.35 21.65 12.81
CA HIS A 84 -3.42 22.39 13.66
C HIS A 84 -2.02 22.45 13.04
N LYS A 85 -1.85 23.29 12.02
CA LYS A 85 -0.61 23.36 11.23
C LYS A 85 0.60 23.72 12.10
N GLU A 86 0.47 24.73 12.96
CA GLU A 86 1.56 25.19 13.82
C GLU A 86 1.98 24.10 14.82
N ILE A 87 1.03 23.31 15.33
CA ILE A 87 1.34 22.17 16.19
C ILE A 87 2.04 21.06 15.39
N ALA A 88 1.60 20.79 14.17
CA ALA A 88 2.28 19.83 13.30
C ALA A 88 3.71 20.25 13.00
N GLU A 89 3.95 21.54 12.73
CA GLU A 89 5.30 22.11 12.52
C GLU A 89 6.20 21.89 13.74
N ILE A 90 5.68 22.18 14.96
CA ILE A 90 6.43 21.97 16.21
C ILE A 90 6.74 20.48 16.41
N LEU A 91 5.74 19.61 16.31
CA LEU A 91 5.94 18.17 16.51
C LEU A 91 7.00 17.59 15.55
N ILE A 92 6.96 17.98 14.28
CA ILE A 92 7.92 17.53 13.28
C ILE A 92 9.31 18.11 13.55
N ALA A 93 9.40 19.38 13.97
CA ALA A 93 10.68 20.01 14.29
C ALA A 93 11.35 19.36 15.49
N GLU A 94 10.58 18.87 16.45
CA GLU A 94 11.06 18.16 17.65
C GLU A 94 11.30 16.64 17.39
N GLY A 95 11.02 16.15 16.17
CA GLY A 95 11.39 14.80 15.73
C GLY A 95 10.26 13.77 15.75
N ALA A 96 8.98 14.19 15.75
CA ALA A 96 7.86 13.26 15.56
C ALA A 96 7.97 12.51 14.23
N ASP A 97 7.65 11.22 14.21
CA ASP A 97 7.65 10.41 13.00
C ASP A 97 6.51 10.81 12.05
N VAL A 98 6.88 11.41 10.92
CA VAL A 98 5.93 11.85 9.88
C VAL A 98 5.21 10.69 9.19
N ASN A 99 5.77 9.47 9.28
CA ASN A 99 5.24 8.24 8.71
C ASN A 99 4.69 7.27 9.77
N ALA A 100 4.52 7.73 11.01
CA ALA A 100 3.94 6.91 12.07
C ALA A 100 2.62 6.29 11.63
N LYS A 101 2.44 4.99 11.92
CA LYS A 101 1.24 4.24 11.57
C LYS A 101 0.32 4.06 12.78
N ASN A 102 -0.97 4.31 12.59
CA ASN A 102 -1.99 3.95 13.57
C ASN A 102 -2.39 2.45 13.41
N LYS A 103 -3.41 1.97 14.17
CA LYS A 103 -3.86 0.57 14.11
C LYS A 103 -4.45 0.14 12.77
N ARG A 104 -4.75 1.08 11.88
CA ARG A 104 -5.22 0.85 10.50
C ARG A 104 -4.14 1.13 9.48
N ASP A 105 -2.88 1.12 9.85
CA ASP A 105 -1.75 1.49 9.02
C ASP A 105 -1.84 2.88 8.37
N MET A 106 -2.81 3.71 8.80
CA MET A 106 -2.93 5.07 8.30
C MET A 106 -1.84 5.95 8.89
N THR A 107 -1.18 6.75 8.04
CA THR A 107 -0.20 7.78 8.43
C THR A 107 -0.87 9.14 8.68
N PRO A 108 -0.18 10.13 9.27
CA PRO A 108 -0.68 11.51 9.37
C PRO A 108 -1.12 12.08 8.01
N LEU A 109 -0.41 11.74 6.91
CA LEU A 109 -0.77 12.17 5.57
C LEU A 109 -2.11 11.56 5.08
N HIS A 110 -2.44 10.33 5.45
CA HIS A 110 -3.77 9.76 5.21
C HIS A 110 -4.87 10.56 5.92
N GLN A 111 -4.62 11.00 7.16
CA GLN A 111 -5.59 11.79 7.92
C GLN A 111 -5.77 13.20 7.34
N ALA A 112 -4.67 13.87 6.98
CA ALA A 112 -4.71 15.15 6.29
C ALA A 112 -5.50 15.05 4.97
N ALA A 113 -5.23 14.00 4.18
CA ALA A 113 -5.90 13.75 2.91
C ALA A 113 -7.40 13.49 3.08
N ARG A 114 -7.76 12.61 4.02
CA ARG A 114 -9.15 12.28 4.35
C ARG A 114 -9.95 13.51 4.85
N SER A 115 -9.30 14.37 5.62
CA SER A 115 -9.92 15.57 6.21
C SER A 115 -9.87 16.77 5.26
N GLY A 116 -9.10 16.71 4.17
CA GLY A 116 -8.94 17.80 3.19
C GLY A 116 -8.04 18.93 3.70
N ARG A 117 -7.05 18.61 4.55
CA ARG A 117 -6.11 19.58 5.16
C ARG A 117 -4.92 19.78 4.23
N LYS A 118 -5.11 20.61 3.22
CA LYS A 118 -4.15 20.79 2.12
C LYS A 118 -2.81 21.32 2.63
N GLU A 119 -2.81 22.33 3.49
CA GLU A 119 -1.60 22.97 4.01
C GLU A 119 -0.79 21.99 4.90
N ILE A 120 -1.48 21.16 5.69
CA ILE A 120 -0.83 20.10 6.49
C ILE A 120 -0.33 19.00 5.59
N ALA A 121 -1.06 18.59 4.56
CA ALA A 121 -0.60 17.61 3.61
C ALA A 121 0.67 18.08 2.88
N GLU A 122 0.72 19.34 2.47
CA GLU A 122 1.90 19.97 1.86
C GLU A 122 3.09 19.97 2.82
N LEU A 123 2.87 20.35 4.08
CA LEU A 123 3.89 20.32 5.14
C LEU A 123 4.45 18.90 5.33
N LEU A 124 3.57 17.91 5.50
CA LEU A 124 3.97 16.51 5.71
C LEU A 124 4.80 15.97 4.52
N ILE A 125 4.38 16.25 3.29
CA ILE A 125 5.12 15.85 2.08
C ILE A 125 6.49 16.53 2.04
N ALA A 126 6.56 17.84 2.32
CA ALA A 126 7.83 18.57 2.37
C ALA A 126 8.79 18.05 3.46
N LYS A 127 8.25 17.38 4.49
CA LYS A 127 9.00 16.77 5.59
C LYS A 127 9.24 15.27 5.43
N GLY A 128 9.01 14.72 4.23
CA GLY A 128 9.36 13.34 3.88
C GLY A 128 8.25 12.32 4.17
N ALA A 129 6.99 12.73 4.27
CA ALA A 129 5.89 11.78 4.32
C ALA A 129 5.82 10.97 3.03
N ASP A 130 5.65 9.65 3.16
CA ASP A 130 5.42 8.77 2.01
C ASP A 130 4.05 9.05 1.40
N VAL A 131 4.05 9.69 0.23
CA VAL A 131 2.85 10.08 -0.51
C VAL A 131 2.04 8.87 -1.00
N ASN A 132 2.67 7.69 -1.06
CA ASN A 132 2.09 6.43 -1.53
C ASN A 132 1.98 5.37 -0.43
N ALA A 133 2.13 5.76 0.84
CA ALA A 133 1.91 4.86 1.96
C ALA A 133 0.55 4.15 1.82
N LYS A 134 0.49 2.88 2.20
CA LYS A 134 -0.74 2.09 2.16
C LYS A 134 -1.28 1.89 3.58
N ASP A 135 -2.59 2.06 3.74
CA ASP A 135 -3.30 1.68 4.96
C ASP A 135 -3.67 0.18 4.98
N GLU A 136 -4.34 -0.31 6.03
CA GLU A 136 -4.77 -1.71 6.18
C GLU A 136 -5.61 -2.26 5.01
N ASN A 137 -6.24 -1.35 4.23
CA ASN A 137 -7.02 -1.70 3.05
C ASN A 137 -6.27 -1.39 1.74
N SER A 138 -4.94 -1.25 1.81
CA SER A 138 -4.08 -0.86 0.69
C SER A 138 -4.48 0.46 0.01
N LEU A 139 -5.25 1.33 0.70
CA LEU A 139 -5.61 2.67 0.23
C LEU A 139 -4.46 3.64 0.48
N THR A 140 -4.21 4.52 -0.48
CA THR A 140 -3.23 5.60 -0.37
C THR A 140 -3.86 6.89 0.16
N PRO A 141 -3.06 7.89 0.58
CA PRO A 141 -3.58 9.22 0.90
C PRO A 141 -4.42 9.82 -0.23
N LEU A 142 -4.04 9.59 -1.50
CA LEU A 142 -4.82 10.04 -2.65
C LEU A 142 -6.20 9.38 -2.70
N ASP A 143 -6.30 8.08 -2.41
CA ASP A 143 -7.59 7.39 -2.35
C ASP A 143 -8.49 7.95 -1.25
N GLN A 144 -7.92 8.23 -0.08
CA GLN A 144 -8.65 8.85 1.03
C GLN A 144 -9.21 10.23 0.65
N ALA A 145 -8.40 11.06 -0.05
CA ALA A 145 -8.84 12.37 -0.52
C ALA A 145 -9.99 12.27 -1.54
N ILE A 146 -9.88 11.34 -2.49
CA ILE A 146 -10.90 11.14 -3.54
C ILE A 146 -12.21 10.60 -2.94
N GLN A 147 -12.15 9.57 -2.10
CA GLN A 147 -13.33 9.02 -1.42
C GLN A 147 -14.09 10.07 -0.61
N ARG A 148 -13.38 11.04 -0.03
CA ARG A 148 -13.96 12.14 0.75
C ARG A 148 -14.21 13.40 -0.06
N LYS A 149 -14.07 13.35 -1.39
CA LYS A 149 -14.29 14.47 -2.33
C LYS A 149 -13.44 15.71 -1.99
N LYS A 150 -12.20 15.48 -1.50
CA LYS A 150 -11.25 16.56 -1.14
C LYS A 150 -10.39 16.93 -2.35
N THR A 151 -11.00 17.60 -3.32
CA THR A 151 -10.43 17.85 -4.66
C THR A 151 -9.08 18.56 -4.62
N GLU A 152 -8.94 19.61 -3.81
CA GLU A 152 -7.68 20.37 -3.73
C GLU A 152 -6.54 19.52 -3.18
N THR A 153 -6.79 18.77 -2.10
CA THR A 153 -5.80 17.88 -1.50
C THR A 153 -5.47 16.72 -2.46
N ALA A 154 -6.45 16.18 -3.17
CA ALA A 154 -6.20 15.15 -4.20
C ALA A 154 -5.29 15.68 -5.33
N ASN A 155 -5.50 16.92 -5.78
CA ASN A 155 -4.66 17.55 -6.80
C ASN A 155 -3.24 17.81 -6.28
N LEU A 156 -3.10 18.25 -5.03
CA LEU A 156 -1.79 18.39 -4.37
C LEU A 156 -1.05 17.06 -4.34
N LEU A 157 -1.70 15.99 -3.87
CA LEU A 157 -1.10 14.64 -3.81
C LEU A 157 -0.65 14.17 -5.20
N ARG A 158 -1.45 14.33 -6.25
CA ARG A 158 -1.06 14.00 -7.64
C ARG A 158 0.17 14.78 -8.09
N LYS A 159 0.22 16.08 -7.80
CA LYS A 159 1.38 16.93 -8.13
C LYS A 159 2.67 16.41 -7.50
N HIS A 160 2.58 15.78 -6.33
CA HIS A 160 3.72 15.20 -5.60
C HIS A 160 3.91 13.69 -5.85
N GLY A 161 3.35 13.14 -6.93
CA GLY A 161 3.54 11.74 -7.32
C GLY A 161 2.64 10.75 -6.57
N GLY A 162 1.58 11.23 -5.94
CA GLY A 162 0.57 10.37 -5.31
C GLY A 162 -0.14 9.51 -6.34
N LYS A 163 -0.14 8.21 -6.11
CA LYS A 163 -0.80 7.19 -6.93
C LYS A 163 -1.99 6.62 -6.19
N ARG A 164 -2.94 6.08 -6.93
CA ARG A 164 -4.06 5.34 -6.32
C ARG A 164 -3.62 3.93 -5.95
N GLY A 165 -4.14 3.42 -4.85
CA GLY A 165 -3.88 2.05 -4.43
C GLY A 165 -4.51 1.03 -5.38
N ALA A 166 -3.86 -0.13 -5.51
CA ALA A 166 -4.29 -1.23 -6.36
C ALA A 166 -5.72 -1.71 -6.03
N VAL A 167 -6.00 -1.88 -4.74
CA VAL A 167 -7.28 -2.43 -4.24
C VAL A 167 -8.50 -1.61 -4.68
N TYR A 168 -8.37 -0.30 -4.75
CA TYR A 168 -9.50 0.52 -5.18
C TYR A 168 -9.80 0.35 -6.68
N SER A 169 -8.79 0.26 -7.54
CA SER A 169 -8.98 0.00 -8.98
C SER A 169 -9.57 -1.38 -9.22
N ILE A 170 -9.15 -2.37 -8.45
CA ILE A 170 -9.67 -3.74 -8.46
C ILE A 170 -11.13 -3.77 -8.03
N HIS A 171 -11.47 -3.12 -6.91
CA HIS A 171 -12.84 -3.08 -6.40
C HIS A 171 -13.83 -2.42 -7.39
N VAL A 172 -13.40 -1.34 -8.04
CA VAL A 172 -14.18 -0.65 -9.07
C VAL A 172 -14.36 -1.55 -10.30
N ALA A 173 -13.30 -2.23 -10.73
CA ALA A 173 -13.37 -3.18 -11.85
C ALA A 173 -14.26 -4.38 -11.52
N ALA A 174 -14.19 -4.90 -10.30
CA ALA A 174 -15.04 -5.99 -9.82
C ALA A 174 -16.52 -5.61 -9.72
N LYS A 175 -16.83 -4.35 -9.37
CA LYS A 175 -18.21 -3.83 -9.30
C LYS A 175 -18.83 -3.47 -10.65
N GLY A 176 -18.05 -3.40 -11.70
CA GLY A 176 -18.54 -3.02 -13.01
C GLY A 176 -18.78 -1.51 -13.18
N ASP A 177 -18.17 -0.66 -12.36
CA ASP A 177 -18.30 0.80 -12.48
C ASP A 177 -17.34 1.32 -13.55
N ILE A 178 -17.83 1.39 -14.77
CA ILE A 178 -17.07 1.77 -15.96
C ILE A 178 -16.54 3.23 -15.87
N GLU A 179 -17.34 4.15 -15.32
CA GLU A 179 -16.95 5.55 -15.20
C GLU A 179 -15.84 5.74 -14.16
N ALA A 180 -15.91 5.02 -13.05
CA ALA A 180 -14.83 5.02 -12.08
C ALA A 180 -13.57 4.38 -12.66
N VAL A 181 -13.65 3.31 -13.46
CA VAL A 181 -12.46 2.74 -14.16
C VAL A 181 -11.84 3.75 -15.11
N LYS A 182 -12.63 4.46 -15.93
CA LYS A 182 -12.12 5.52 -16.80
C LYS A 182 -11.41 6.63 -16.04
N GLN A 183 -11.99 7.07 -14.92
CA GLN A 183 -11.37 8.09 -14.06
C GLN A 183 -10.03 7.61 -13.47
N HIS A 184 -9.94 6.32 -13.10
CA HIS A 184 -8.72 5.71 -12.60
C HIS A 184 -7.61 5.70 -13.66
N LEU A 185 -7.95 5.24 -14.86
CA LEU A 185 -7.00 5.20 -15.98
C LEU A 185 -6.53 6.61 -16.36
N ALA A 186 -7.44 7.58 -16.41
CA ALA A 186 -7.10 8.98 -16.66
C ALA A 186 -6.22 9.60 -15.56
N ALA A 187 -6.32 9.10 -14.32
CA ALA A 187 -5.49 9.51 -13.20
C ALA A 187 -4.10 8.84 -13.16
N GLY A 188 -3.77 8.02 -14.17
CA GLY A 188 -2.48 7.33 -14.25
C GLY A 188 -2.32 6.17 -13.26
N THR A 189 -3.43 5.55 -12.83
CA THR A 189 -3.36 4.35 -11.99
C THR A 189 -2.68 3.22 -12.78
N ASP A 190 -1.83 2.46 -12.10
CA ASP A 190 -1.21 1.28 -12.69
C ASP A 190 -2.30 0.26 -13.06
N VAL A 191 -2.44 0.02 -14.37
CA VAL A 191 -3.44 -0.91 -14.93
C VAL A 191 -3.17 -2.36 -14.52
N ASN A 192 -1.92 -2.70 -14.17
CA ASN A 192 -1.46 -4.02 -13.76
C ASN A 192 -1.22 -4.11 -12.24
N ALA A 193 -1.73 -3.14 -11.47
CA ALA A 193 -1.61 -3.17 -10.03
C ALA A 193 -2.20 -4.45 -9.45
N LYS A 194 -1.47 -5.11 -8.54
CA LYS A 194 -1.89 -6.36 -7.89
C LYS A 194 -2.49 -6.11 -6.52
N SER A 195 -3.53 -6.88 -6.18
CA SER A 195 -4.01 -7.08 -4.81
C SER A 195 -3.08 -8.00 -4.02
N ASP A 196 -3.37 -8.18 -2.74
CA ASP A 196 -2.58 -9.05 -1.85
C ASP A 196 -2.62 -10.53 -2.28
N ASP A 197 -3.66 -10.97 -2.99
CA ASP A 197 -3.81 -12.28 -3.62
C ASP A 197 -3.27 -12.34 -5.07
N GLY A 198 -2.51 -11.33 -5.49
CA GLY A 198 -1.92 -11.26 -6.83
C GLY A 198 -2.88 -10.90 -7.96
N GLY A 199 -4.18 -10.73 -7.67
CA GLY A 199 -5.20 -10.41 -8.66
C GLY A 199 -5.06 -9.00 -9.23
N THR A 200 -5.36 -8.84 -10.54
CA THR A 200 -5.33 -7.54 -11.23
C THR A 200 -6.74 -7.01 -11.52
N PRO A 201 -6.92 -5.71 -11.82
CA PRO A 201 -8.20 -5.18 -12.26
C PRO A 201 -8.81 -5.96 -13.44
N LEU A 202 -7.96 -6.38 -14.40
CA LEU A 202 -8.39 -7.16 -15.55
C LEU A 202 -8.94 -8.53 -15.15
N LEU A 203 -8.26 -9.21 -14.21
CA LEU A 203 -8.67 -10.52 -13.69
C LEU A 203 -10.07 -10.42 -13.07
N TYR A 204 -10.30 -9.46 -12.18
CA TYR A 204 -11.60 -9.29 -11.53
C TYR A 204 -12.70 -8.87 -12.51
N ALA A 205 -12.42 -7.94 -13.43
CA ALA A 205 -13.39 -7.56 -14.46
C ALA A 205 -13.80 -8.76 -15.32
N ALA A 206 -12.85 -9.63 -15.67
CA ALA A 206 -13.11 -10.84 -16.43
C ALA A 206 -13.89 -11.89 -15.63
N ALA A 207 -13.51 -12.15 -14.38
CA ALA A 207 -14.21 -13.07 -13.48
C ALA A 207 -15.69 -12.71 -13.31
N TYR A 208 -15.97 -11.42 -13.09
CA TYR A 208 -17.35 -10.93 -12.90
C TYR A 208 -18.11 -10.68 -14.19
N GLY A 209 -17.47 -10.72 -15.35
CA GLY A 209 -18.15 -10.65 -16.66
C GLY A 209 -18.33 -9.25 -17.21
N HIS A 210 -17.54 -8.27 -16.77
CA HIS A 210 -17.64 -6.86 -17.19
C HIS A 210 -16.88 -6.61 -18.49
N LYS A 211 -17.47 -7.02 -19.63
CA LYS A 211 -16.86 -6.99 -20.96
C LYS A 211 -16.26 -5.61 -21.33
N GLU A 212 -17.02 -4.55 -21.14
CA GLU A 212 -16.61 -3.18 -21.49
C GLU A 212 -15.41 -2.73 -20.67
N ILE A 213 -15.33 -3.12 -19.39
CA ILE A 213 -14.18 -2.83 -18.52
C ILE A 213 -12.97 -3.65 -18.97
N VAL A 214 -13.16 -4.93 -19.31
CA VAL A 214 -12.09 -5.77 -19.88
C VAL A 214 -11.50 -5.10 -21.13
N GLN A 215 -12.34 -4.61 -22.04
CA GLN A 215 -11.90 -3.90 -23.24
C GLN A 215 -11.12 -2.63 -22.92
N LEU A 216 -11.59 -1.82 -21.96
CA LEU A 216 -10.91 -0.60 -21.51
C LEU A 216 -9.54 -0.88 -20.91
N LEU A 217 -9.46 -1.90 -20.04
CA LEU A 217 -8.21 -2.27 -19.37
C LEU A 217 -7.19 -2.80 -20.38
N ILE A 218 -7.62 -3.64 -21.34
CA ILE A 218 -6.74 -4.12 -22.41
C ILE A 218 -6.25 -2.95 -23.29
N ALA A 219 -7.14 -2.02 -23.64
CA ALA A 219 -6.77 -0.83 -24.41
C ALA A 219 -5.78 0.08 -23.64
N ALA A 220 -5.83 0.06 -22.31
CA ALA A 220 -4.90 0.78 -21.43
C ALA A 220 -3.58 0.02 -21.17
N GLY A 221 -3.35 -1.14 -21.80
CA GLY A 221 -2.12 -1.90 -21.68
C GLY A 221 -2.11 -2.92 -20.54
N ALA A 222 -3.28 -3.42 -20.12
CA ALA A 222 -3.33 -4.50 -19.14
C ALA A 222 -2.67 -5.77 -19.72
N ASP A 223 -1.80 -6.38 -18.93
CA ASP A 223 -1.18 -7.66 -19.25
C ASP A 223 -2.18 -8.80 -19.04
N LEU A 224 -2.42 -9.57 -20.11
CA LEU A 224 -3.39 -10.66 -20.14
C LEU A 224 -2.96 -11.91 -19.37
N ASN A 225 -1.63 -12.08 -19.21
CA ASN A 225 -1.00 -13.29 -18.72
C ASN A 225 -0.42 -13.15 -17.31
N VAL A 226 -0.74 -12.07 -16.60
CA VAL A 226 -0.37 -11.92 -15.18
C VAL A 226 -0.98 -13.09 -14.41
N LYS A 227 -0.15 -13.72 -13.59
CA LYS A 227 -0.56 -14.78 -12.67
C LYS A 227 -0.83 -14.22 -11.28
N ASP A 228 -1.91 -14.68 -10.64
CA ASP A 228 -2.14 -14.48 -9.21
C ASP A 228 -1.24 -15.37 -8.34
N GLU A 229 -1.50 -15.45 -7.04
CA GLU A 229 -0.72 -16.28 -6.12
C GLU A 229 -0.86 -17.78 -6.36
N ASP A 230 -1.97 -18.24 -6.94
CA ASP A 230 -2.20 -19.63 -7.33
C ASP A 230 -1.66 -19.95 -8.75
N GLY A 231 -1.01 -19.01 -9.41
CA GLY A 231 -0.55 -19.16 -10.80
C GLY A 231 -1.64 -18.99 -11.86
N LYS A 232 -2.87 -18.62 -11.47
CA LYS A 232 -4.02 -18.49 -12.37
C LYS A 232 -3.98 -17.17 -13.14
N THR A 233 -4.25 -17.24 -14.44
CA THR A 233 -4.35 -16.06 -15.33
C THR A 233 -5.78 -15.56 -15.45
N THR A 234 -5.95 -14.39 -16.03
CA THR A 234 -7.29 -13.84 -16.38
C THR A 234 -8.15 -14.83 -17.16
N LEU A 235 -7.53 -15.63 -18.05
CA LEU A 235 -8.26 -16.62 -18.85
C LEU A 235 -8.79 -17.79 -18.02
N HIS A 236 -8.06 -18.23 -16.98
CA HIS A 236 -8.54 -19.23 -16.01
C HIS A 236 -9.84 -18.76 -15.34
N PHE A 237 -9.87 -17.54 -14.83
CA PHE A 237 -11.05 -17.00 -14.16
C PHE A 237 -12.24 -16.76 -15.09
N ALA A 238 -11.98 -16.28 -16.30
CA ALA A 238 -13.02 -16.14 -17.30
C ALA A 238 -13.61 -17.51 -17.70
N ALA A 239 -12.77 -18.54 -17.83
CA ALA A 239 -13.17 -19.91 -18.15
C ALA A 239 -13.96 -20.56 -17.01
N LEU A 240 -13.45 -20.51 -15.78
CA LEU A 240 -14.10 -20.99 -14.56
C LEU A 240 -15.53 -20.46 -14.41
N ASN A 241 -15.70 -19.16 -14.67
CA ASN A 241 -16.99 -18.48 -14.55
C ASN A 241 -17.84 -18.53 -15.83
N GLY A 242 -17.39 -19.23 -16.90
CA GLY A 242 -18.15 -19.40 -18.14
C GLY A 242 -18.36 -18.09 -18.91
N ARG A 243 -17.43 -17.14 -18.82
CA ARG A 243 -17.53 -15.83 -19.47
C ARG A 243 -17.13 -15.91 -20.95
N LYS A 244 -17.88 -16.69 -21.74
CA LYS A 244 -17.60 -17.04 -23.13
C LYS A 244 -17.11 -15.84 -23.98
N VAL A 245 -17.85 -14.72 -23.94
CA VAL A 245 -17.51 -13.51 -24.74
C VAL A 245 -16.18 -12.91 -24.32
N ILE A 246 -15.85 -12.98 -23.02
CA ILE A 246 -14.57 -12.48 -22.49
C ILE A 246 -13.45 -13.46 -22.84
N VAL A 247 -13.68 -14.77 -22.73
CA VAL A 247 -12.74 -15.81 -23.17
C VAL A 247 -12.35 -15.59 -24.64
N GLU A 248 -13.36 -15.42 -25.53
CA GLU A 248 -13.13 -15.14 -26.95
C GLU A 248 -12.31 -13.85 -27.16
N LEU A 249 -12.64 -12.79 -26.42
CA LEU A 249 -11.91 -11.52 -26.47
C LEU A 249 -10.46 -11.67 -26.00
N LEU A 250 -10.21 -12.36 -24.87
CA LEU A 250 -8.87 -12.57 -24.32
C LEU A 250 -8.00 -13.38 -25.29
N ILE A 251 -8.52 -14.46 -25.86
CA ILE A 251 -7.81 -15.28 -26.87
C ILE A 251 -7.48 -14.45 -28.11
N ALA A 252 -8.45 -13.68 -28.63
CA ALA A 252 -8.26 -12.80 -29.78
C ALA A 252 -7.20 -11.70 -29.52
N LYS A 253 -6.93 -11.37 -28.27
CA LYS A 253 -5.92 -10.41 -27.84
C LYS A 253 -4.58 -11.05 -27.45
N GLY A 254 -4.43 -12.37 -27.59
CA GLY A 254 -3.17 -13.07 -27.37
C GLY A 254 -2.99 -13.63 -25.96
N ALA A 255 -4.07 -13.84 -25.21
CA ALA A 255 -3.99 -14.59 -23.96
C ALA A 255 -3.51 -16.02 -24.24
N ASP A 256 -2.63 -16.55 -23.41
CA ASP A 256 -2.15 -17.93 -23.51
C ASP A 256 -3.27 -18.90 -23.12
N VAL A 257 -3.77 -19.63 -24.15
CA VAL A 257 -4.88 -20.58 -24.00
C VAL A 257 -4.49 -21.82 -23.18
N ASN A 258 -3.21 -22.10 -23.06
CA ASN A 258 -2.65 -23.27 -22.39
C ASN A 258 -1.78 -22.89 -21.17
N ALA A 259 -1.94 -21.68 -20.63
CA ALA A 259 -1.25 -21.30 -19.41
C ALA A 259 -1.55 -22.31 -18.30
N LYS A 260 -0.53 -22.79 -17.59
CA LYS A 260 -0.68 -23.67 -16.42
C LYS A 260 -0.62 -22.86 -15.14
N ASP A 261 -1.51 -23.15 -14.19
CA ASP A 261 -1.44 -22.65 -12.83
C ASP A 261 -0.44 -23.48 -11.99
N GLU A 262 -0.41 -23.30 -10.66
CA GLU A 262 0.52 -24.01 -9.77
C GLU A 262 0.20 -25.51 -9.66
N ASP A 263 -1.06 -25.93 -9.86
CA ASP A 263 -1.49 -27.31 -9.87
C ASP A 263 -1.32 -27.97 -11.25
N GLY A 264 -0.82 -27.22 -12.24
CA GLY A 264 -0.67 -27.67 -13.62
C GLY A 264 -1.98 -27.66 -14.42
N GLU A 265 -3.06 -27.10 -13.86
CA GLU A 265 -4.35 -26.95 -14.52
C GLU A 265 -4.33 -25.80 -15.55
N THR A 266 -5.10 -25.96 -16.62
CA THR A 266 -5.24 -24.97 -17.69
C THR A 266 -6.61 -24.27 -17.63
N PRO A 267 -6.83 -23.18 -18.38
CA PRO A 267 -8.18 -22.59 -18.51
C PRO A 267 -9.24 -23.61 -18.97
N LEU A 268 -8.86 -24.64 -19.72
CA LEU A 268 -9.79 -25.70 -20.12
C LEU A 268 -10.20 -26.57 -18.93
N ASP A 269 -9.26 -26.95 -18.07
CA ASP A 269 -9.54 -27.72 -16.84
C ASP A 269 -10.46 -26.93 -15.92
N ALA A 270 -10.23 -25.63 -15.78
CA ALA A 270 -11.06 -24.74 -14.96
C ALA A 270 -12.56 -24.75 -15.37
N THR A 271 -12.87 -25.04 -16.64
CA THR A 271 -14.28 -25.11 -17.10
C THR A 271 -15.04 -26.28 -16.49
N SER A 272 -14.35 -27.34 -16.07
CA SER A 272 -14.96 -28.56 -15.52
C SER A 272 -15.56 -28.34 -14.14
N VAL A 273 -14.99 -27.43 -13.33
CA VAL A 273 -15.40 -27.15 -11.95
C VAL A 273 -16.89 -26.78 -11.86
N PHE A 274 -17.40 -26.00 -12.83
CA PHE A 274 -18.79 -25.56 -12.87
C PHE A 274 -19.50 -25.98 -14.17
N ASN A 275 -19.05 -27.04 -14.84
CA ASN A 275 -19.65 -27.60 -16.07
C ASN A 275 -19.88 -26.56 -17.17
N LYS A 276 -18.85 -25.70 -17.46
CA LYS A 276 -18.97 -24.63 -18.47
C LYS A 276 -18.72 -25.18 -19.89
N THR A 277 -19.56 -26.09 -20.36
CA THR A 277 -19.40 -26.83 -21.63
C THR A 277 -19.18 -25.95 -22.85
N GLU A 278 -20.02 -24.90 -23.05
CA GLU A 278 -19.85 -23.98 -24.18
C GLU A 278 -18.49 -23.23 -24.16
N THR A 279 -17.96 -22.93 -22.96
CA THR A 279 -16.68 -22.30 -22.82
C THR A 279 -15.54 -23.29 -23.06
N ALA A 280 -15.70 -24.54 -22.64
CA ALA A 280 -14.78 -25.63 -22.93
C ALA A 280 -14.68 -25.87 -24.45
N ASP A 281 -15.79 -25.93 -25.16
CA ASP A 281 -15.84 -26.10 -26.62
C ASP A 281 -15.13 -24.93 -27.34
N LEU A 282 -15.32 -23.72 -26.83
CA LEU A 282 -14.65 -22.52 -27.37
C LEU A 282 -13.12 -22.62 -27.16
N LEU A 283 -12.65 -22.97 -25.97
CA LEU A 283 -11.24 -23.14 -25.68
C LEU A 283 -10.61 -24.22 -26.54
N ARG A 284 -11.28 -25.40 -26.68
CA ARG A 284 -10.81 -26.49 -27.58
C ARG A 284 -10.69 -26.05 -29.02
N LYS A 285 -11.68 -25.29 -29.54
CA LYS A 285 -11.64 -24.71 -30.88
C LYS A 285 -10.43 -23.83 -31.13
N HIS A 286 -9.94 -23.16 -30.09
CA HIS A 286 -8.74 -22.30 -30.14
C HIS A 286 -7.45 -22.99 -29.69
N GLY A 287 -7.43 -24.33 -29.65
CA GLY A 287 -6.23 -25.11 -29.32
C GLY A 287 -6.00 -25.30 -27.81
N GLY A 288 -7.02 -25.05 -26.99
CA GLY A 288 -6.97 -25.33 -25.55
C GLY A 288 -6.87 -26.82 -25.30
N LYS A 289 -5.96 -27.18 -24.40
CA LYS A 289 -5.68 -28.54 -23.92
C LYS A 289 -5.82 -28.57 -22.42
N THR A 290 -6.08 -29.76 -21.86
CA THR A 290 -5.99 -29.97 -20.42
C THR A 290 -4.53 -30.03 -19.96
N GLY A 291 -4.31 -29.86 -18.65
CA GLY A 291 -2.97 -30.00 -18.08
C GLY A 291 -2.33 -31.38 -18.34
N GLU A 292 -3.17 -32.42 -18.41
CA GLU A 292 -2.73 -33.79 -18.73
C GLU A 292 -2.38 -33.98 -20.22
N GLU A 293 -2.99 -33.19 -21.12
CA GLU A 293 -2.72 -33.24 -22.57
C GLU A 293 -1.46 -32.46 -22.99
N LEU A 294 -0.84 -31.66 -22.06
CA LEU A 294 0.34 -30.83 -22.25
C LEU A 294 1.59 -31.41 -21.59
#